data_b9515959fd50293eb91a7018a44504e5
#
_entry.id   b9515959fd50293eb91a7018a44504e5
#
_cell.length_a   1.000
_cell.length_b   1.000
_cell.length_c   1.000
_cell.angle_alpha   90.00
_cell.angle_beta   90.00
_cell.angle_gamma   90.00
#
_symmetry.space_group_name_H-M   'P 1'
#
loop_
_entity.id
_entity.type
_entity.pdbx_description
1 polymer ?
#
loop_
_entity_poly.entity_id
_entity_poly.type
_entity_poly.pdbx_seq_one_letter_code
_entity_poly.pdbx_strand_id
1 'polypeptide(L)'
;GVTPDKFPKFYVATIDTFDDTWTVYDDDIIQEYGNKINGIFSTLTHPKAITLARQKKIKIHWVHPLFDYSEGQKSFNNISALMTRSKNQSKGLPAIQTGGNVGTSCWFIGWQILKCSTICLIGINHGWEEEDPIELILSHGNSQYKWQQRKVPVIDTKSVLFKKLF
;
A
#
# COMPACT_ATOMS: atom_id res chain seq x y z
N GLY A 1 9.97 9.26 17.62
CA GLY A 1 9.24 8.59 16.57
C GLY A 1 7.77 9.01 16.52
N VAL A 2 7.10 8.65 15.49
CA VAL A 2 5.66 8.82 15.30
C VAL A 2 4.95 7.64 15.96
N THR A 3 4.17 7.89 17.01
CA THR A 3 3.45 6.85 17.75
C THR A 3 1.96 7.18 17.86
N PRO A 4 1.08 6.17 18.01
CA PRO A 4 -0.35 6.39 18.16
C PRO A 4 -0.75 7.27 19.36
N ASP A 5 0.09 7.37 20.37
CA ASP A 5 -0.18 8.23 21.54
C ASP A 5 -0.11 9.73 21.20
N LYS A 6 0.70 10.08 20.19
CA LYS A 6 0.82 11.46 19.72
C LYS A 6 -0.26 11.83 18.71
N PHE A 7 -0.91 10.85 18.11
CA PHE A 7 -1.88 11.03 17.03
C PHE A 7 -3.13 10.20 17.30
N PRO A 8 -4.21 10.79 17.81
CA PRO A 8 -5.42 10.06 18.23
C PRO A 8 -6.14 9.33 17.08
N LYS A 9 -5.84 9.69 15.83
CA LYS A 9 -6.30 8.99 14.62
C LYS A 9 -5.10 8.47 13.86
N PHE A 10 -4.56 7.34 14.29
CA PHE A 10 -3.39 6.72 13.69
C PHE A 10 -3.83 5.62 12.71
N TYR A 11 -3.39 5.75 11.45
CA TYR A 11 -3.70 4.79 10.39
C TYR A 11 -2.41 4.20 9.83
N VAL A 12 -2.45 2.91 9.51
CA VAL A 12 -1.39 2.20 8.79
C VAL A 12 -2.02 1.57 7.55
N ALA A 13 -1.46 1.82 6.39
CA ALA A 13 -1.92 1.22 5.14
C ALA A 13 -0.97 0.12 4.68
N THR A 14 -1.54 -1.02 4.27
CA THR A 14 -0.81 -2.14 3.68
C THR A 14 -1.49 -2.56 2.41
N ILE A 15 -0.81 -2.33 1.29
CA ILE A 15 -1.34 -2.58 -0.04
C ILE A 15 -0.67 -3.79 -0.68
N ASP A 16 0.56 -4.09 -0.29
CA ASP A 16 1.43 -5.07 -0.93
C ASP A 16 1.03 -6.53 -0.66
N THR A 17 1.36 -7.38 -1.64
CA THR A 17 1.10 -8.81 -1.64
C THR A 17 2.35 -9.65 -1.34
N PHE A 18 3.48 -9.00 -1.05
CA PHE A 18 4.76 -9.68 -0.86
C PHE A 18 4.75 -10.63 0.33
N ASP A 19 5.48 -11.73 0.18
CA ASP A 19 5.52 -12.80 1.18
C ASP A 19 6.11 -12.35 2.54
N ASP A 20 6.91 -11.29 2.55
CA ASP A 20 7.55 -10.70 3.73
C ASP A 20 6.75 -9.55 4.37
N THR A 21 5.64 -9.12 3.76
CA THR A 21 4.79 -8.02 4.28
C THR A 21 4.34 -8.23 5.73
N TRP A 22 4.27 -9.49 6.19
CA TRP A 22 3.87 -9.81 7.55
C TRP A 22 4.93 -9.43 8.60
N THR A 23 6.20 -9.30 8.23
CA THR A 23 7.31 -9.04 9.17
C THR A 23 7.14 -7.71 9.91
N VAL A 24 6.56 -6.69 9.27
CA VAL A 24 6.26 -5.41 9.91
C VAL A 24 5.22 -5.51 11.03
N TYR A 25 4.43 -6.58 11.06
CA TYR A 25 3.42 -6.84 12.08
C TYR A 25 3.90 -7.76 13.20
N ASP A 26 5.08 -8.34 13.07
CA ASP A 26 5.69 -9.24 14.05
C ASP A 26 6.65 -8.49 15.00
N ASP A 27 6.50 -7.20 15.12
CA ASP A 27 7.31 -6.33 15.98
C ASP A 27 6.62 -6.09 17.33
N ASP A 28 7.42 -5.98 18.40
CA ASP A 28 6.93 -5.72 19.75
C ASP A 28 6.23 -4.37 19.88
N ILE A 29 6.66 -3.36 19.10
CA ILE A 29 6.01 -2.05 19.08
C ILE A 29 4.56 -2.16 18.58
N ILE A 30 4.30 -3.06 17.65
CA ILE A 30 2.94 -3.33 17.18
C ILE A 30 2.11 -4.05 18.25
N GLN A 31 2.75 -4.86 19.10
CA GLN A 31 2.08 -5.46 20.25
C GLN A 31 1.62 -4.41 21.26
N GLU A 32 2.44 -3.39 21.50
CA GLU A 32 2.14 -2.30 22.43
C GLU A 32 1.00 -1.40 21.93
N TYR A 33 1.03 -1.05 20.64
CA TYR A 33 0.13 -0.01 20.08
C TYR A 33 -1.02 -0.56 19.24
N GLY A 34 -1.09 -1.86 18.99
CA GLY A 34 -2.01 -2.44 18.01
C GLY A 34 -3.47 -2.03 18.17
N ASN A 35 -3.97 -1.98 19.41
CA ASN A 35 -5.34 -1.57 19.71
C ASN A 35 -5.65 -0.07 19.44
N LYS A 36 -4.62 0.75 19.24
CA LYS A 36 -4.72 2.17 18.88
C LYS A 36 -4.54 2.41 17.38
N ILE A 37 -4.21 1.38 16.62
CA ILE A 37 -3.95 1.46 15.19
C ILE A 37 -5.21 1.12 14.41
N ASN A 38 -5.55 1.96 13.42
CA ASN A 38 -6.52 1.64 12.38
C ASN A 38 -5.76 1.15 11.16
N GLY A 39 -5.83 -0.14 10.87
CA GLY A 39 -5.16 -0.75 9.72
C GLY A 39 -6.06 -0.71 8.49
N ILE A 40 -5.60 -0.13 7.39
CA ILE A 40 -6.25 -0.15 6.09
C ILE A 40 -5.52 -1.15 5.23
N PHE A 41 -6.16 -2.29 4.98
CA PHE A 41 -5.57 -3.41 4.28
C PHE A 41 -6.17 -3.59 2.89
N SER A 42 -5.31 -3.83 1.92
CA SER A 42 -5.72 -4.31 0.62
C SER A 42 -6.32 -5.72 0.72
N THR A 43 -7.34 -6.00 -0.09
CA THR A 43 -7.85 -7.38 -0.25
C THR A 43 -6.81 -8.35 -0.80
N LEU A 44 -5.68 -7.86 -1.29
CA LEU A 44 -4.56 -8.64 -1.79
C LEU A 44 -3.45 -8.86 -0.76
N THR A 45 -3.54 -8.24 0.42
CA THR A 45 -2.51 -8.35 1.46
C THR A 45 -2.32 -9.81 1.91
N HIS A 46 -1.07 -10.20 2.12
CA HIS A 46 -0.70 -11.56 2.50
C HIS A 46 -1.45 -12.04 3.76
N PRO A 47 -2.05 -13.23 3.77
CA PRO A 47 -2.91 -13.72 4.86
C PRO A 47 -2.24 -13.74 6.24
N LYS A 48 -0.94 -14.00 6.30
CA LYS A 48 -0.17 -13.99 7.55
C LYS A 48 -0.12 -12.59 8.17
N ALA A 49 0.02 -11.54 7.36
CA ALA A 49 -0.02 -10.15 7.83
C ALA A 49 -1.38 -9.83 8.49
N ILE A 50 -2.47 -10.26 7.87
CA ILE A 50 -3.82 -10.10 8.42
C ILE A 50 -3.98 -10.87 9.74
N THR A 51 -3.46 -12.08 9.82
CA THR A 51 -3.52 -12.89 11.04
C THR A 51 -2.79 -12.20 12.19
N LEU A 52 -1.57 -11.73 11.95
CA LEU A 52 -0.78 -11.00 12.95
C LEU A 52 -1.46 -9.69 13.35
N ALA A 53 -1.95 -8.91 12.39
CA ALA A 53 -2.67 -7.67 12.68
C ALA A 53 -3.89 -7.90 13.61
N ARG A 54 -4.63 -9.00 13.40
CA ARG A 54 -5.73 -9.40 14.29
C ARG A 54 -5.26 -9.78 15.68
N GLN A 55 -4.19 -10.59 15.76
CA GLN A 55 -3.59 -11.00 17.04
C GLN A 55 -3.12 -9.78 17.86
N LYS A 56 -2.56 -8.78 17.19
CA LYS A 56 -2.10 -7.52 17.78
C LYS A 56 -3.26 -6.52 18.03
N LYS A 57 -4.51 -6.91 17.78
CA LYS A 57 -5.74 -6.12 18.01
C LYS A 57 -5.84 -4.85 17.15
N ILE A 58 -5.19 -4.82 16.00
CA ILE A 58 -5.35 -3.74 15.02
C ILE A 58 -6.78 -3.76 14.49
N LYS A 59 -7.41 -2.58 14.43
CA LYS A 59 -8.74 -2.43 13.85
C LYS A 59 -8.64 -2.44 12.33
N ILE A 60 -9.11 -3.52 11.70
CA ILE A 60 -8.95 -3.75 10.26
C ILE A 60 -10.08 -3.10 9.47
N HIS A 61 -9.69 -2.31 8.47
CA HIS A 61 -10.54 -1.76 7.41
C HIS A 61 -10.04 -2.27 6.06
N TRP A 62 -10.96 -2.58 5.16
CA TRP A 62 -10.64 -3.16 3.87
C TRP A 62 -10.79 -2.16 2.73
N VAL A 63 -9.84 -2.21 1.79
CA VAL A 63 -9.91 -1.55 0.50
C VAL A 63 -9.56 -2.53 -0.61
N HIS A 64 -10.04 -2.28 -1.82
CA HIS A 64 -9.68 -3.06 -3.00
C HIS A 64 -8.85 -2.22 -3.95
N PRO A 65 -7.66 -2.68 -4.41
CA PRO A 65 -6.90 -1.92 -5.41
C PRO A 65 -7.61 -1.97 -6.76
N LEU A 66 -7.68 -0.82 -7.42
CA LEU A 66 -8.23 -0.70 -8.76
C LEU A 66 -7.15 -1.09 -9.78
N PHE A 67 -7.33 -2.19 -10.50
CA PHE A 67 -6.31 -2.70 -11.41
C PHE A 67 -6.80 -3.08 -12.82
N ASP A 68 -8.04 -3.50 -12.98
CA ASP A 68 -8.57 -4.00 -14.26
C ASP A 68 -9.80 -3.22 -14.72
N TYR A 69 -9.86 -1.94 -14.42
CA TYR A 69 -11.01 -1.07 -14.74
C TYR A 69 -11.29 -0.97 -16.26
N SER A 70 -10.31 -1.26 -17.12
CA SER A 70 -10.46 -1.30 -18.56
C SER A 70 -11.37 -2.43 -19.05
N GLU A 71 -11.56 -3.48 -18.25
CA GLU A 71 -12.41 -4.63 -18.58
C GLU A 71 -13.91 -4.37 -18.40
N GLY A 72 -14.28 -3.16 -17.98
CA GLY A 72 -15.68 -2.75 -17.83
C GLY A 72 -16.46 -3.65 -16.88
N GLN A 73 -17.61 -4.16 -17.32
CA GLN A 73 -18.47 -5.00 -16.49
C GLN A 73 -17.83 -6.35 -16.08
N LYS A 74 -16.88 -6.84 -16.85
CA LYS A 74 -16.16 -8.09 -16.59
C LYS A 74 -15.00 -7.91 -15.62
N SER A 75 -14.70 -6.69 -15.20
CA SER A 75 -13.60 -6.41 -14.29
C SER A 75 -13.79 -7.12 -12.96
N PHE A 76 -12.70 -7.62 -12.41
CA PHE A 76 -12.69 -8.20 -11.05
C PHE A 76 -13.10 -7.16 -10.00
N ASN A 77 -12.83 -5.87 -10.24
CA ASN A 77 -13.28 -4.79 -9.38
C ASN A 77 -14.82 -4.73 -9.29
N ASN A 78 -15.53 -4.88 -10.39
CA ASN A 78 -17.00 -4.94 -10.39
C ASN A 78 -17.52 -6.19 -9.69
N ILE A 79 -16.91 -7.34 -9.93
CA ILE A 79 -17.27 -8.60 -9.26
C ILE A 79 -17.06 -8.46 -7.76
N SER A 80 -15.91 -7.97 -7.32
CA SER A 80 -15.62 -7.73 -5.90
C SER A 80 -16.60 -6.76 -5.25
N ALA A 81 -16.96 -5.69 -5.96
CA ALA A 81 -17.95 -4.73 -5.48
C ALA A 81 -19.33 -5.41 -5.30
N LEU A 82 -19.73 -6.25 -6.23
CA LEU A 82 -20.99 -7.01 -6.13
C LEU A 82 -20.98 -8.00 -4.95
N MET A 83 -19.90 -8.76 -4.78
CA MET A 83 -19.77 -9.77 -3.73
C MET A 83 -19.67 -9.19 -2.33
N THR A 84 -19.18 -7.95 -2.20
CA THR A 84 -18.98 -7.30 -0.90
C THR A 84 -20.09 -6.34 -0.51
N ARG A 85 -21.18 -6.29 -1.28
CA ARG A 85 -22.37 -5.49 -0.93
C ARG A 85 -23.01 -5.98 0.37
N SER A 86 -23.45 -5.02 1.16
CA SER A 86 -24.19 -5.28 2.38
C SER A 86 -25.26 -4.20 2.59
N LYS A 87 -26.13 -4.39 3.58
CA LYS A 87 -27.15 -3.40 3.95
C LYS A 87 -26.54 -2.01 4.21
N ASN A 88 -25.38 -1.98 4.87
CA ASN A 88 -24.70 -0.74 5.25
C ASN A 88 -23.66 -0.28 4.21
N GLN A 89 -23.41 -1.08 3.18
CA GLN A 89 -22.41 -0.82 2.15
C GLN A 89 -22.93 -1.27 0.79
N SER A 90 -23.96 -0.58 0.31
CA SER A 90 -24.70 -0.95 -0.91
C SER A 90 -23.82 -0.95 -2.18
N LYS A 91 -22.73 -0.19 -2.20
CA LYS A 91 -21.78 -0.14 -3.31
C LYS A 91 -20.65 -1.16 -3.23
N GLY A 92 -20.56 -1.94 -2.14
CA GLY A 92 -19.46 -2.87 -1.87
C GLY A 92 -18.20 -2.19 -1.33
N LEU A 93 -17.09 -2.93 -1.29
CA LEU A 93 -15.80 -2.37 -0.87
C LEU A 93 -15.33 -1.26 -1.82
N PRO A 94 -14.76 -0.18 -1.29
CA PRO A 94 -14.19 0.86 -2.14
C PRO A 94 -12.98 0.32 -2.90
N ALA A 95 -12.97 0.53 -4.21
CA ALA A 95 -11.79 0.34 -5.03
C ALA A 95 -11.00 1.65 -5.07
N ILE A 96 -9.71 1.60 -4.79
CA ILE A 96 -8.83 2.76 -4.75
C ILE A 96 -7.75 2.69 -5.83
N GLN A 97 -7.43 3.83 -6.40
CA GLN A 97 -6.24 3.97 -7.23
C GLN A 97 -5.00 3.92 -6.33
N THR A 98 -4.09 2.99 -6.61
CA THR A 98 -2.88 2.83 -5.80
C THR A 98 -1.69 3.64 -6.32
N GLY A 99 -1.70 4.02 -7.60
CA GLY A 99 -0.59 4.74 -8.23
C GLY A 99 0.72 3.92 -8.28
N GLY A 100 0.65 2.62 -8.00
CA GLY A 100 1.78 1.70 -8.07
C GLY A 100 2.66 1.62 -6.82
N ASN A 101 2.33 2.37 -5.76
CA ASN A 101 3.05 2.28 -4.48
C ASN A 101 2.17 2.67 -3.29
N VAL A 102 2.59 2.28 -2.08
CA VAL A 102 1.82 2.52 -0.85
C VAL A 102 1.71 4.01 -0.51
N GLY A 103 2.72 4.82 -0.84
CA GLY A 103 2.69 6.26 -0.58
C GLY A 103 1.58 6.97 -1.35
N THR A 104 1.47 6.69 -2.66
CA THR A 104 0.37 7.21 -3.48
C THR A 104 -0.98 6.66 -3.01
N SER A 105 -1.03 5.39 -2.61
CA SER A 105 -2.24 4.80 -2.03
C SER A 105 -2.68 5.54 -0.76
N CYS A 106 -1.74 5.88 0.13
CA CYS A 106 -2.02 6.66 1.34
C CYS A 106 -2.58 8.06 1.01
N TRP A 107 -2.07 8.70 -0.03
CA TRP A 107 -2.61 9.98 -0.50
C TRP A 107 -4.06 9.84 -0.94
N PHE A 108 -4.38 8.83 -1.76
CA PHE A 108 -5.77 8.55 -2.18
C PHE A 108 -6.67 8.20 -1.00
N ILE A 109 -6.19 7.41 -0.05
CA ILE A 109 -6.92 7.06 1.17
C ILE A 109 -7.23 8.33 1.97
N GLY A 110 -6.23 9.18 2.20
CA GLY A 110 -6.39 10.45 2.90
C GLY A 110 -7.42 11.35 2.22
N TRP A 111 -7.29 11.52 0.91
CA TRP A 111 -8.17 12.38 0.14
C TRP A 111 -9.58 11.81 -0.03
N GLN A 112 -9.71 10.59 -0.55
CA GLN A 112 -11.01 10.05 -0.97
C GLN A 112 -11.77 9.36 0.14
N ILE A 113 -11.10 8.65 1.03
CA ILE A 113 -11.75 7.84 2.07
C ILE A 113 -11.86 8.62 3.37
N LEU A 114 -10.76 9.14 3.87
CA LEU A 114 -10.71 9.87 5.13
C LEU A 114 -11.18 11.33 5.02
N LYS A 115 -11.29 11.86 3.77
CA LYS A 115 -11.73 13.22 3.48
C LYS A 115 -10.90 14.30 4.19
N CYS A 116 -9.58 14.09 4.23
CA CYS A 116 -8.66 15.07 4.78
C CYS A 116 -8.70 16.37 3.98
N SER A 117 -8.80 17.50 4.64
CA SER A 117 -8.77 18.83 4.02
C SER A 117 -7.37 19.22 3.56
N THR A 118 -6.35 18.67 4.19
CA THR A 118 -4.93 18.91 3.88
C THR A 118 -4.17 17.61 4.03
N ILE A 119 -3.25 17.34 3.11
CA ILE A 119 -2.37 16.16 3.13
C ILE A 119 -0.94 16.64 2.96
N CYS A 120 -0.09 16.33 3.94
CA CYS A 120 1.35 16.55 3.85
C CYS A 120 2.03 15.21 3.56
N LEU A 121 2.84 15.14 2.50
CA LEU A 121 3.63 13.98 2.16
C LEU A 121 5.02 14.11 2.78
N ILE A 122 5.45 13.09 3.53
CA ILE A 122 6.76 13.05 4.17
C ILE A 122 7.41 11.71 3.83
N GLY A 123 8.65 11.76 3.33
CA GLY A 123 9.39 10.55 2.95
C GLY A 123 8.89 9.88 1.67
N ILE A 124 8.19 10.63 0.81
CA ILE A 124 7.65 10.14 -0.47
C ILE A 124 8.19 11.03 -1.58
N ASN A 125 9.39 10.74 -2.04
CA ASN A 125 10.04 11.48 -3.12
C ASN A 125 9.81 10.89 -4.51
N HIS A 126 9.25 9.68 -4.62
CA HIS A 126 8.94 8.97 -5.88
C HIS A 126 10.11 8.85 -6.86
N GLY A 127 11.31 8.96 -6.40
CA GLY A 127 12.49 8.94 -7.23
C GLY A 127 13.75 8.64 -6.42
N TRP A 128 14.85 8.67 -7.12
CA TRP A 128 16.18 8.49 -6.59
C TRP A 128 16.96 9.79 -6.77
N GLU A 129 17.71 10.17 -5.76
CA GLU A 129 18.63 11.30 -5.86
C GLU A 129 19.91 10.89 -6.59
N GLU A 130 20.64 11.85 -7.13
CA GLU A 130 21.87 11.57 -7.89
C GLU A 130 22.96 10.94 -7.00
N GLU A 131 22.92 11.28 -5.71
CA GLU A 131 23.85 10.79 -4.68
C GLU A 131 23.48 9.43 -4.11
N ASP A 132 22.27 8.92 -4.40
CA ASP A 132 21.84 7.62 -3.88
C ASP A 132 22.78 6.51 -4.40
N PRO A 133 23.19 5.56 -3.52
CA PRO A 133 24.03 4.44 -3.91
C PRO A 133 23.37 3.61 -5.00
N ILE A 134 24.11 3.33 -6.07
CA ILE A 134 23.59 2.55 -7.21
C ILE A 134 23.10 1.15 -6.77
N GLU A 135 23.72 0.57 -5.76
CA GLU A 135 23.35 -0.72 -5.19
C GLU A 135 21.95 -0.68 -4.57
N LEU A 136 21.59 0.43 -3.92
CA LEU A 136 20.26 0.64 -3.36
C LEU A 136 19.21 0.72 -4.47
N ILE A 137 19.47 1.47 -5.52
CA ILE A 137 18.60 1.60 -6.69
C ILE A 137 18.39 0.24 -7.37
N LEU A 138 19.49 -0.49 -7.60
CA LEU A 138 19.47 -1.80 -8.23
C LEU A 138 18.76 -2.86 -7.36
N SER A 139 18.94 -2.81 -6.05
CA SER A 139 18.28 -3.77 -5.14
C SER A 139 16.76 -3.63 -5.17
N HIS A 140 16.23 -2.41 -5.19
CA HIS A 140 14.81 -2.13 -5.35
C HIS A 140 14.29 -2.57 -6.71
N GLY A 141 14.98 -2.23 -7.78
CA GLY A 141 14.64 -2.66 -9.12
C GLY A 141 14.64 -4.18 -9.26
N ASN A 142 15.68 -4.85 -8.75
CA ASN A 142 15.83 -6.30 -8.81
C ASN A 142 14.74 -7.04 -8.03
N SER A 143 14.29 -6.54 -6.89
CA SER A 143 13.21 -7.17 -6.12
C SER A 143 11.89 -7.11 -6.90
N GLN A 144 11.56 -5.99 -7.50
CA GLN A 144 10.37 -5.84 -8.33
C GLN A 144 10.45 -6.69 -9.61
N TYR A 145 11.60 -6.78 -10.25
CA TYR A 145 11.77 -7.57 -11.46
C TYR A 145 11.80 -9.06 -11.22
N LYS A 146 12.37 -9.53 -10.12
CA LYS A 146 12.28 -10.93 -9.71
C LYS A 146 10.84 -11.37 -9.56
N TRP A 147 10.03 -10.53 -8.92
CA TRP A 147 8.63 -10.82 -8.72
C TRP A 147 7.83 -10.85 -10.03
N GLN A 148 8.14 -9.94 -10.97
CA GLN A 148 7.45 -9.87 -12.25
C GLN A 148 8.03 -10.79 -13.33
N GLN A 149 9.11 -11.53 -13.03
CA GLN A 149 9.90 -12.33 -13.98
C GLN A 149 10.32 -11.57 -15.25
N ARG A 150 10.42 -10.25 -15.14
CA ARG A 150 10.81 -9.38 -16.27
C ARG A 150 12.30 -9.10 -16.23
N LYS A 151 12.99 -9.48 -17.30
CA LYS A 151 14.34 -9.01 -17.58
C LYS A 151 14.22 -7.61 -18.21
N VAL A 152 14.50 -6.57 -17.48
CA VAL A 152 14.64 -5.24 -18.07
C VAL A 152 16.12 -4.98 -18.30
N PRO A 153 16.55 -4.71 -19.52
CA PRO A 153 17.92 -4.31 -19.78
C PRO A 153 18.16 -2.95 -19.14
N VAL A 154 18.99 -2.94 -18.14
CA VAL A 154 19.46 -1.71 -17.49
C VAL A 154 20.72 -1.27 -18.27
N ILE A 155 20.52 -0.42 -19.27
CA ILE A 155 21.60 -0.01 -20.18
C ILE A 155 22.42 1.15 -19.59
N ASP A 156 21.77 2.03 -18.87
CA ASP A 156 22.38 3.14 -18.14
C ASP A 156 21.46 3.56 -17.01
N THR A 157 21.76 3.08 -15.81
CA THR A 157 20.83 3.14 -14.69
C THR A 157 20.53 4.57 -14.26
N LYS A 158 21.51 5.42 -14.18
CA LYS A 158 21.31 6.78 -13.69
C LYS A 158 20.49 7.63 -14.67
N SER A 159 20.85 7.68 -15.93
CA SER A 159 20.18 8.54 -16.90
C SER A 159 18.77 8.09 -17.28
N VAL A 160 18.47 6.78 -17.17
CA VAL A 160 17.16 6.23 -17.49
C VAL A 160 16.19 6.34 -16.31
N LEU A 161 16.64 6.07 -15.09
CA LEU A 161 15.80 6.18 -13.91
C LEU A 161 15.40 7.61 -13.61
N PHE A 162 16.33 8.55 -13.63
CA PHE A 162 16.05 9.97 -13.39
C PHE A 162 15.18 10.63 -14.47
N LYS A 163 15.18 10.12 -15.70
CA LYS A 163 14.35 10.64 -16.80
C LYS A 163 12.96 10.02 -16.93
N LYS A 164 12.73 8.85 -16.31
CA LYS A 164 11.45 8.12 -16.47
C LYS A 164 10.57 8.08 -15.24
N LEU A 165 11.06 8.54 -14.10
CA LEU A 165 10.28 8.61 -12.87
C LEU A 165 9.57 9.95 -12.70
N PHE A 166 9.77 10.90 -13.65
CA PHE A 166 9.13 12.21 -13.68
C PHE A 166 8.42 12.46 -15.00
#